data_b4b5da9161c84446337fd4b38bd228f6
#
_entry.id   b4b5da9161c84446337fd4b38bd228f6
#
_cell.length_a   1.000
_cell.length_b   1.000
_cell.length_c   1.000
_cell.angle_alpha   90.00
_cell.angle_beta   90.00
_cell.angle_gamma   90.00
#
_symmetry.space_group_name_H-M   'P 1'
#
loop_
_entity.id
_entity.type
_entity.pdbx_description
1 polymer ?
#
loop_
_entity_poly.entity_id
_entity_poly.type
_entity_poly.pdbx_seq_one_letter_code
_entity_poly.pdbx_strand_id
1 'polypeptide(L)'
;MEHDTLTGLISFGRFHEEVERIILANKTSDYMMIYTDFENFKYFNYKYGYTLGDQVLKDFCSFIIGKTEEKHNLYFTRVVSDQFLMFRTASHEKDEYQGIIEEIEKINEEFMLRQKEKFPKFNVVLRTGVCYVTPECRSTSYAIDAANYVRQKVKGGEKGSVRFYDDEMQKQRELENEIVNDMKEAMEQKQFKVYFQPKYSIKSHEITGAEALVRWERDNGTVLSPNAFIPVYENNGKIIELDFYVFETVVEFIAENLKAGREQVPISINASSLHASDPQTINTYINILKKYSVDPTMVEIELTETAVVSEYESVRKLFDSFQLHGIKTAMDDFGSGYSVLNTIVDIPVDVIKIDRGFITSCLETDRGIYFLKHLIDMIRNLGYQIICEGVETDEQIEILRQIGCDEIQGYWYSKPLKMEDYKELLQSEKISKGGAKHPNRQKVLRYTLGNENLKERKIQ
;
A
#
# COMPACT_ATOMS: atom_id res chain seq x y z
N MET A 1 -12.09 22.02 31.72
CA MET A 1 -12.75 23.03 30.85
C MET A 1 -13.96 22.37 30.20
N GLU A 2 -15.10 23.05 30.18
CA GLU A 2 -16.34 22.47 29.63
C GLU A 2 -16.45 22.59 28.10
N HIS A 3 -15.63 23.45 27.49
CA HIS A 3 -15.65 23.73 26.04
C HIS A 3 -14.26 23.71 25.42
N ASP A 4 -14.20 23.36 24.11
CA ASP A 4 -13.01 23.49 23.27
C ASP A 4 -12.69 24.97 23.04
N THR A 5 -11.44 25.37 23.27
CA THR A 5 -11.02 26.76 23.23
C THR A 5 -11.00 27.38 21.84
N LEU A 6 -10.86 26.57 20.77
CA LEU A 6 -10.84 27.05 19.41
C LEU A 6 -12.24 27.19 18.82
N THR A 7 -13.08 26.16 19.00
CA THR A 7 -14.36 26.03 18.29
C THR A 7 -15.57 26.44 19.15
N GLY A 8 -15.42 26.51 20.48
CA GLY A 8 -16.51 26.77 21.41
C GLY A 8 -17.45 25.57 21.62
N LEU A 9 -17.24 24.44 20.94
CA LEU A 9 -18.00 23.21 21.13
C LEU A 9 -17.82 22.66 22.54
N ILE A 10 -18.72 21.77 22.99
CA ILE A 10 -18.51 21.04 24.25
C ILE A 10 -17.20 20.28 24.19
N SER A 11 -16.50 20.18 25.33
CA SER A 11 -15.25 19.42 25.39
C SER A 11 -15.48 17.94 25.13
N PHE A 12 -14.46 17.23 24.62
CA PHE A 12 -14.55 15.79 24.36
C PHE A 12 -14.92 15.00 25.62
N GLY A 13 -14.37 15.35 26.79
CA GLY A 13 -14.72 14.71 28.06
C GLY A 13 -16.20 14.84 28.40
N ARG A 14 -16.76 16.05 28.28
CA ARG A 14 -18.19 16.28 28.52
C ARG A 14 -19.07 15.57 27.48
N PHE A 15 -18.68 15.61 26.21
CA PHE A 15 -19.35 14.85 25.15
C PHE A 15 -19.42 13.36 25.50
N HIS A 16 -18.31 12.78 25.92
CA HIS A 16 -18.22 11.36 26.27
C HIS A 16 -19.16 11.01 27.44
N GLU A 17 -19.17 11.81 28.51
CA GLU A 17 -20.04 11.60 29.68
C GLU A 17 -21.53 11.69 29.33
N GLU A 18 -21.91 12.68 28.53
CA GLU A 18 -23.34 12.88 28.15
C GLU A 18 -23.81 11.74 27.23
N VAL A 19 -23.01 11.35 26.24
CA VAL A 19 -23.33 10.25 25.32
C VAL A 19 -23.36 8.91 26.05
N GLU A 20 -22.42 8.65 26.97
CA GLU A 20 -22.40 7.43 27.78
C GLU A 20 -23.68 7.29 28.63
N ARG A 21 -24.13 8.39 29.21
CA ARG A 21 -25.37 8.40 29.97
C ARG A 21 -26.58 8.04 29.10
N ILE A 22 -26.63 8.50 27.85
CA ILE A 22 -27.71 8.18 26.90
C ILE A 22 -27.65 6.71 26.50
N ILE A 23 -26.49 6.21 26.17
CA ILE A 23 -26.27 4.79 25.77
C ILE A 23 -26.67 3.85 26.91
N LEU A 24 -26.22 4.13 28.14
CA LEU A 24 -26.55 3.32 29.33
C LEU A 24 -28.04 3.38 29.75
N ALA A 25 -28.76 4.42 29.36
CA ALA A 25 -30.21 4.52 29.62
C ALA A 25 -31.07 3.60 28.72
N ASN A 26 -30.49 2.69 27.95
CA ASN A 26 -31.17 1.74 27.04
C ASN A 26 -32.05 2.37 25.94
N LYS A 27 -31.79 3.61 25.58
CA LYS A 27 -32.44 4.28 24.44
C LYS A 27 -31.51 4.28 23.22
N THR A 28 -30.95 3.11 22.91
CA THR A 28 -29.83 2.98 21.96
C THR A 28 -30.28 2.90 20.51
N SER A 29 -31.52 2.57 20.25
CA SER A 29 -32.02 2.29 18.92
C SER A 29 -32.18 3.49 17.98
N ASP A 30 -32.14 4.70 18.55
CA ASP A 30 -32.52 5.92 17.83
C ASP A 30 -31.34 6.89 17.64
N TYR A 31 -30.11 6.44 17.75
CA TYR A 31 -28.92 7.31 17.68
C TYR A 31 -27.87 6.81 16.71
N MET A 32 -27.05 7.76 16.22
CA MET A 32 -25.84 7.46 15.46
C MET A 32 -24.66 8.26 15.96
N MET A 33 -23.47 7.66 15.90
CA MET A 33 -22.18 8.30 16.08
C MET A 33 -21.58 8.59 14.70
N ILE A 34 -21.20 9.84 14.46
CA ILE A 34 -20.60 10.30 13.21
C ILE A 34 -19.21 10.83 13.52
N TYR A 35 -18.19 10.30 12.84
CA TYR A 35 -16.81 10.75 12.97
C TYR A 35 -16.34 11.35 11.66
N THR A 36 -15.93 12.62 11.67
CA THR A 36 -15.48 13.33 10.47
C THR A 36 -14.08 13.90 10.66
N ASP A 37 -13.23 13.82 9.64
CA ASP A 37 -11.94 14.52 9.56
C ASP A 37 -11.72 15.16 8.19
N PHE A 38 -10.67 15.96 8.11
CA PHE A 38 -10.21 16.61 6.88
C PHE A 38 -9.00 15.87 6.31
N GLU A 39 -9.10 15.40 5.08
CA GLU A 39 -7.98 14.79 4.42
C GLU A 39 -6.87 15.81 4.15
N ASN A 40 -5.62 15.41 4.42
CA ASN A 40 -4.43 16.24 4.20
C ASN A 40 -4.44 17.62 4.90
N PHE A 41 -5.13 17.78 6.03
CA PHE A 41 -5.23 19.06 6.75
C PHE A 41 -3.86 19.59 7.23
N LYS A 42 -2.91 18.70 7.55
CA LYS A 42 -1.53 19.11 7.86
C LYS A 42 -0.87 19.84 6.71
N TYR A 43 -1.07 19.35 5.47
CA TYR A 43 -0.57 20.02 4.27
C TYR A 43 -1.24 21.35 4.01
N PHE A 44 -2.54 21.46 4.30
CA PHE A 44 -3.25 22.75 4.26
C PHE A 44 -2.60 23.75 5.21
N ASN A 45 -2.37 23.38 6.47
CA ASN A 45 -1.73 24.22 7.47
C ASN A 45 -0.31 24.62 7.08
N TYR A 46 0.47 23.70 6.50
CA TYR A 46 1.80 24.00 5.98
C TYR A 46 1.76 25.06 4.86
N LYS A 47 0.81 24.94 3.96
CA LYS A 47 0.71 25.82 2.77
C LYS A 47 0.08 27.19 3.06
N TYR A 48 -0.95 27.24 3.91
CA TYR A 48 -1.75 28.45 4.15
C TYR A 48 -1.59 29.02 5.56
N GLY A 49 -0.91 28.32 6.45
CA GLY A 49 -0.70 28.72 7.85
C GLY A 49 -1.81 28.28 8.80
N TYR A 50 -1.45 28.06 10.06
CA TYR A 50 -2.36 27.56 11.11
C TYR A 50 -3.55 28.48 11.36
N THR A 51 -3.38 29.79 11.22
CA THR A 51 -4.50 30.78 11.41
C THR A 51 -5.64 30.53 10.44
N LEU A 52 -5.33 30.25 9.17
CA LEU A 52 -6.36 29.93 8.16
C LEU A 52 -6.94 28.53 8.40
N GLY A 53 -6.14 27.56 8.85
CA GLY A 53 -6.63 26.27 9.26
C GLY A 53 -7.63 26.38 10.41
N ASP A 54 -7.32 27.14 11.45
CA ASP A 54 -8.24 27.41 12.56
C ASP A 54 -9.55 28.05 12.09
N GLN A 55 -9.49 28.95 11.09
CA GLN A 55 -10.69 29.54 10.51
C GLN A 55 -11.54 28.51 9.77
N VAL A 56 -10.93 27.60 8.99
CA VAL A 56 -11.64 26.51 8.30
C VAL A 56 -12.37 25.61 9.31
N LEU A 57 -11.71 25.26 10.44
CA LEU A 57 -12.33 24.46 11.50
C LEU A 57 -13.52 25.18 12.17
N LYS A 58 -13.41 26.49 12.43
CA LYS A 58 -14.52 27.30 12.94
C LYS A 58 -15.68 27.41 11.94
N ASP A 59 -15.36 27.61 10.66
CA ASP A 59 -16.34 27.64 9.57
C ASP A 59 -17.11 26.32 9.49
N PHE A 60 -16.40 25.17 9.63
CA PHE A 60 -17.02 23.85 9.66
C PHE A 60 -18.00 23.71 10.83
N CYS A 61 -17.58 24.07 12.03
CA CYS A 61 -18.45 24.01 13.21
C CYS A 61 -19.73 24.84 13.03
N SER A 62 -19.58 26.10 12.60
CA SER A 62 -20.71 27.01 12.37
C SER A 62 -21.65 26.50 11.27
N PHE A 63 -21.06 25.92 10.21
CA PHE A 63 -21.81 25.35 9.10
C PHE A 63 -22.65 24.14 9.54
N ILE A 64 -22.04 23.21 10.27
CA ILE A 64 -22.71 21.99 10.75
C ILE A 64 -23.83 22.36 11.74
N ILE A 65 -23.56 23.23 12.72
CA ILE A 65 -24.57 23.70 13.66
C ILE A 65 -25.76 24.30 12.91
N GLY A 66 -25.54 25.20 11.96
CA GLY A 66 -26.61 25.84 11.19
C GLY A 66 -27.40 24.87 10.29
N LYS A 67 -26.89 23.69 9.98
CA LYS A 67 -27.59 22.65 9.22
C LYS A 67 -28.43 21.70 10.13
N THR A 68 -28.05 21.58 11.40
CA THR A 68 -28.57 20.52 12.29
C THR A 68 -29.45 21.05 13.42
N GLU A 69 -29.41 22.34 13.76
CA GLU A 69 -30.12 22.92 14.93
C GLU A 69 -31.64 22.73 14.94
N GLU A 70 -32.27 22.53 13.78
CA GLU A 70 -33.74 22.46 13.70
C GLU A 70 -34.32 21.03 13.78
N LYS A 71 -33.51 19.97 13.71
CA LYS A 71 -34.03 18.61 13.44
C LYS A 71 -33.65 17.52 14.44
N HIS A 72 -32.54 17.64 15.20
CA HIS A 72 -32.01 16.52 15.98
C HIS A 72 -31.38 16.96 17.29
N ASN A 73 -31.57 16.17 18.38
CA ASN A 73 -30.76 16.31 19.60
C ASN A 73 -29.28 16.04 19.21
N LEU A 74 -28.50 17.11 19.09
CA LEU A 74 -27.14 17.07 18.61
C LEU A 74 -26.14 17.28 19.75
N TYR A 75 -25.25 16.32 19.97
CA TYR A 75 -24.00 16.52 20.71
C TYR A 75 -22.85 16.58 19.70
N PHE A 76 -22.10 17.69 19.71
CA PHE A 76 -21.04 17.93 18.75
C PHE A 76 -19.78 18.38 19.47
N THR A 77 -18.63 17.72 19.17
CA THR A 77 -17.36 18.01 19.80
C THR A 77 -16.21 17.91 18.80
N ARG A 78 -15.13 18.60 19.10
CA ARG A 78 -13.83 18.42 18.48
C ARG A 78 -12.97 17.52 19.35
N VAL A 79 -12.42 16.44 18.76
CA VAL A 79 -11.56 15.48 19.47
C VAL A 79 -10.15 16.02 19.59
N VAL A 80 -9.50 16.21 18.44
CA VAL A 80 -8.14 16.74 18.33
C VAL A 80 -7.91 17.21 16.90
N SER A 81 -7.10 18.25 16.70
CA SER A 81 -6.74 18.77 15.36
C SER A 81 -7.96 19.04 14.49
N ASP A 82 -8.16 18.29 13.44
CA ASP A 82 -9.22 18.38 12.43
C ASP A 82 -10.29 17.29 12.57
N GLN A 83 -10.33 16.61 13.72
CA GLN A 83 -11.23 15.49 13.98
C GLN A 83 -12.43 15.89 14.81
N PHE A 84 -13.62 15.54 14.35
CA PHE A 84 -14.88 15.91 14.95
C PHE A 84 -15.78 14.69 15.18
N LEU A 85 -16.53 14.71 16.27
CA LEU A 85 -17.55 13.73 16.60
C LEU A 85 -18.91 14.39 16.74
N MET A 86 -19.91 13.73 16.19
CA MET A 86 -21.31 14.08 16.31
C MET A 86 -22.09 12.88 16.81
N PHE A 87 -22.97 13.10 17.78
CA PHE A 87 -23.93 12.11 18.24
C PHE A 87 -25.32 12.72 18.10
N ARG A 88 -26.16 12.09 17.27
CA ARG A 88 -27.50 12.61 16.99
C ARG A 88 -28.53 11.49 16.94
N THR A 89 -29.83 11.87 17.04
CA THR A 89 -30.95 10.95 16.79
C THR A 89 -30.92 10.45 15.33
N ALA A 90 -31.35 9.21 15.12
CA ALA A 90 -31.47 8.56 13.82
C ALA A 90 -32.74 7.74 13.76
N SER A 91 -33.35 7.62 12.58
CA SER A 91 -34.38 6.64 12.31
C SER A 91 -33.79 5.25 12.10
N HIS A 92 -34.48 4.20 12.49
CA HIS A 92 -33.95 2.82 12.58
C HIS A 92 -34.32 1.93 11.39
N GLU A 93 -35.06 2.46 10.42
CA GLU A 93 -35.42 1.66 9.26
C GLU A 93 -34.18 1.47 8.38
N LYS A 94 -33.73 0.20 8.21
CA LYS A 94 -32.55 -0.14 7.37
C LYS A 94 -32.65 0.41 5.95
N ASP A 95 -33.86 0.58 5.44
CA ASP A 95 -34.13 1.16 4.13
C ASP A 95 -33.80 2.67 4.05
N GLU A 96 -33.62 3.35 5.20
CA GLU A 96 -33.23 4.75 5.27
C GLU A 96 -31.71 4.99 5.33
N TYR A 97 -30.89 3.93 5.47
CA TYR A 97 -29.42 4.08 5.53
C TYR A 97 -28.85 4.81 4.31
N GLN A 98 -29.36 4.50 3.14
CA GLN A 98 -28.94 5.16 1.91
C GLN A 98 -29.31 6.65 1.91
N GLY A 99 -30.52 6.98 2.38
CA GLY A 99 -30.96 8.38 2.49
C GLY A 99 -30.13 9.20 3.48
N ILE A 100 -29.67 8.58 4.58
CA ILE A 100 -28.79 9.23 5.55
C ILE A 100 -27.37 9.46 4.98
N ILE A 101 -26.84 8.48 4.22
CA ILE A 101 -25.59 8.67 3.50
C ILE A 101 -25.69 9.88 2.58
N GLU A 102 -26.73 9.92 1.74
CA GLU A 102 -26.96 11.01 0.79
C GLU A 102 -27.13 12.37 1.49
N GLU A 103 -27.80 12.41 2.65
CA GLU A 103 -27.91 13.63 3.46
C GLU A 103 -26.54 14.12 3.93
N ILE A 104 -25.74 13.23 4.51
CA ILE A 104 -24.41 13.58 5.04
C ILE A 104 -23.46 13.93 3.89
N GLU A 105 -23.47 13.19 2.78
CA GLU A 105 -22.67 13.49 1.58
C GLU A 105 -23.01 14.87 1.03
N LYS A 106 -24.29 15.21 0.92
CA LYS A 106 -24.75 16.52 0.46
C LYS A 106 -24.27 17.65 1.39
N ILE A 107 -24.29 17.44 2.69
CA ILE A 107 -23.79 18.41 3.68
C ILE A 107 -22.27 18.58 3.50
N ASN A 108 -21.53 17.49 3.36
CA ASN A 108 -20.08 17.51 3.14
C ASN A 108 -19.73 18.22 1.83
N GLU A 109 -20.40 17.87 0.73
CA GLU A 109 -20.19 18.49 -0.58
C GLU A 109 -20.45 20.00 -0.54
N GLU A 110 -21.54 20.43 0.08
CA GLU A 110 -21.86 21.86 0.21
C GLU A 110 -20.76 22.61 0.97
N PHE A 111 -20.24 22.03 2.06
CA PHE A 111 -19.13 22.62 2.78
C PHE A 111 -17.84 22.67 1.93
N MET A 112 -17.49 21.57 1.27
CA MET A 112 -16.32 21.50 0.41
C MET A 112 -16.36 22.51 -0.74
N LEU A 113 -17.52 22.69 -1.37
CA LEU A 113 -17.72 23.71 -2.41
C LEU A 113 -17.52 25.13 -1.87
N ARG A 114 -18.06 25.47 -0.71
CA ARG A 114 -17.84 26.78 -0.06
C ARG A 114 -16.36 27.01 0.26
N GLN A 115 -15.62 25.98 0.66
CA GLN A 115 -14.18 26.11 0.92
C GLN A 115 -13.37 26.23 -0.38
N LYS A 116 -13.79 25.59 -1.46
CA LYS A 116 -13.18 25.69 -2.78
C LYS A 116 -13.28 27.11 -3.36
N GLU A 117 -14.38 27.80 -3.11
CA GLU A 117 -14.52 29.22 -3.47
C GLU A 117 -13.53 30.13 -2.72
N LYS A 118 -13.30 29.84 -1.42
CA LYS A 118 -12.33 30.59 -0.59
C LYS A 118 -10.86 30.22 -0.92
N PHE A 119 -10.59 28.97 -1.26
CA PHE A 119 -9.26 28.40 -1.48
C PHE A 119 -9.20 27.64 -2.82
N PRO A 120 -9.25 28.32 -3.98
CA PRO A 120 -9.36 27.66 -5.30
C PRO A 120 -8.22 26.70 -5.66
N LYS A 121 -7.05 26.86 -5.01
CA LYS A 121 -5.85 26.03 -5.26
C LYS A 121 -5.74 24.84 -4.28
N PHE A 122 -6.69 24.67 -3.39
CA PHE A 122 -6.69 23.58 -2.44
C PHE A 122 -8.08 22.92 -2.35
N ASN A 123 -8.11 21.62 -2.51
CA ASN A 123 -9.34 20.85 -2.37
C ASN A 123 -9.45 20.36 -0.92
N VAL A 124 -10.39 20.94 -0.17
CA VAL A 124 -10.77 20.43 1.14
C VAL A 124 -11.61 19.19 0.92
N VAL A 125 -11.20 18.05 1.47
CA VAL A 125 -11.93 16.79 1.37
C VAL A 125 -12.29 16.32 2.78
N LEU A 126 -13.55 15.99 3.01
CA LEU A 126 -14.04 15.43 4.26
C LEU A 126 -14.16 13.90 4.13
N ARG A 127 -13.79 13.18 5.20
CA ARG A 127 -13.98 11.74 5.33
C ARG A 127 -14.86 11.49 6.56
N THR A 128 -15.94 10.74 6.37
CA THR A 128 -16.92 10.53 7.43
C THR A 128 -17.23 9.06 7.62
N GLY A 129 -17.13 8.59 8.87
CA GLY A 129 -17.58 7.26 9.28
C GLY A 129 -18.80 7.39 10.19
N VAL A 130 -19.77 6.50 10.03
CA VAL A 130 -21.01 6.50 10.80
C VAL A 130 -21.21 5.13 11.45
N CYS A 131 -21.57 5.13 12.73
CA CYS A 131 -21.95 3.94 13.47
C CYS A 131 -23.34 4.14 14.08
N TYR A 132 -24.27 3.22 13.80
CA TYR A 132 -25.51 3.14 14.55
C TYR A 132 -25.24 2.60 15.95
N VAL A 133 -25.92 3.21 16.92
CA VAL A 133 -25.86 2.75 18.30
C VAL A 133 -26.90 1.63 18.45
N THR A 134 -26.42 0.39 18.37
CA THR A 134 -27.21 -0.84 18.50
C THR A 134 -27.14 -1.40 19.93
N PRO A 135 -27.96 -2.40 20.31
CA PRO A 135 -27.85 -3.06 21.61
C PRO A 135 -26.47 -3.69 21.90
N GLU A 136 -25.70 -4.01 20.85
CA GLU A 136 -24.31 -4.50 20.92
C GLU A 136 -23.32 -3.36 21.22
N CYS A 137 -23.70 -2.12 20.95
CA CYS A 137 -22.92 -0.94 21.26
C CYS A 137 -22.92 -0.70 22.78
N ARG A 138 -21.91 -1.23 23.46
CA ARG A 138 -21.82 -1.32 24.92
C ARG A 138 -21.32 -0.05 25.61
N SER A 139 -20.76 0.90 24.84
CA SER A 139 -20.18 2.14 25.36
C SER A 139 -20.01 3.19 24.28
N THR A 140 -19.87 4.43 24.71
CA THR A 140 -19.49 5.56 23.83
C THR A 140 -18.18 5.29 23.11
N SER A 141 -17.19 4.72 23.81
CA SER A 141 -15.88 4.37 23.22
C SER A 141 -16.06 3.39 22.06
N TYR A 142 -16.90 2.35 22.20
CA TYR A 142 -17.17 1.41 21.10
C TYR A 142 -17.76 2.11 19.87
N ALA A 143 -18.77 2.99 20.07
CA ALA A 143 -19.40 3.72 18.97
C ALA A 143 -18.41 4.65 18.25
N ILE A 144 -17.54 5.34 19.03
CA ILE A 144 -16.48 6.20 18.51
C ILE A 144 -15.48 5.37 17.70
N ASP A 145 -15.01 4.25 18.24
CA ASP A 145 -14.03 3.38 17.57
C ASP A 145 -14.61 2.77 16.29
N ALA A 146 -15.88 2.36 16.28
CA ALA A 146 -16.56 1.83 15.12
C ALA A 146 -16.69 2.89 14.00
N ALA A 147 -17.16 4.11 14.35
CA ALA A 147 -17.24 5.21 13.40
C ALA A 147 -15.86 5.63 12.88
N ASN A 148 -14.84 5.65 13.74
CA ASN A 148 -13.47 5.95 13.35
C ASN A 148 -12.88 4.88 12.40
N TYR A 149 -13.14 3.61 12.67
CA TYR A 149 -12.68 2.51 11.82
C TYR A 149 -13.17 2.66 10.37
N VAL A 150 -14.46 2.89 10.16
CA VAL A 150 -14.99 3.08 8.80
C VAL A 150 -14.53 4.38 8.16
N ARG A 151 -14.38 5.46 8.94
CA ARG A 151 -13.80 6.72 8.45
C ARG A 151 -12.42 6.51 7.84
N GLN A 152 -11.55 5.73 8.49
CA GLN A 152 -10.21 5.42 7.99
C GLN A 152 -10.23 4.59 6.69
N LYS A 153 -11.31 3.85 6.43
CA LYS A 153 -11.49 3.07 5.19
C LYS A 153 -12.10 3.90 4.05
N VAL A 154 -12.54 5.14 4.31
CA VAL A 154 -13.00 6.06 3.28
C VAL A 154 -11.78 6.54 2.48
N LYS A 155 -11.77 6.26 1.17
CA LYS A 155 -10.79 6.88 0.26
C LYS A 155 -11.34 8.25 -0.13
N GLY A 156 -10.56 9.30 0.08
CA GLY A 156 -10.94 10.65 -0.31
C GLY A 156 -11.20 10.76 -1.82
N GLY A 157 -12.34 11.37 -2.18
CA GLY A 157 -12.76 11.54 -3.57
C GLY A 157 -14.08 12.30 -3.63
N GLU A 158 -14.48 12.76 -4.83
CA GLU A 158 -15.71 13.54 -5.05
C GLU A 158 -17.01 12.76 -4.78
N LYS A 159 -16.95 11.41 -4.72
CA LYS A 159 -18.09 10.54 -4.35
C LYS A 159 -17.63 9.48 -3.35
N GLY A 160 -18.46 9.22 -2.34
CA GLY A 160 -18.24 8.17 -1.36
C GLY A 160 -17.41 8.62 -0.14
N SER A 161 -17.57 9.88 0.26
CA SER A 161 -16.90 10.44 1.46
C SER A 161 -17.52 9.97 2.79
N VAL A 162 -18.57 9.14 2.74
CA VAL A 162 -19.31 8.64 3.92
C VAL A 162 -19.42 7.12 3.87
N ARG A 163 -19.17 6.45 5.00
CA ARG A 163 -19.37 4.99 5.16
C ARG A 163 -20.01 4.66 6.49
N PHE A 164 -20.79 3.59 6.50
CA PHE A 164 -21.38 3.03 7.71
C PHE A 164 -20.58 1.85 8.23
N TYR A 165 -20.60 1.71 9.56
CA TYR A 165 -20.14 0.50 10.25
C TYR A 165 -21.28 -0.52 10.24
N ASP A 166 -21.20 -1.47 9.33
CA ASP A 166 -22.16 -2.56 9.14
C ASP A 166 -21.57 -3.91 9.58
N ASP A 167 -22.35 -4.97 9.44
CA ASP A 167 -21.93 -6.33 9.81
C ASP A 167 -20.71 -6.82 9.03
N GLU A 168 -20.52 -6.34 7.78
CA GLU A 168 -19.36 -6.68 6.97
C GLU A 168 -18.10 -5.99 7.51
N MET A 169 -18.22 -4.70 7.82
CA MET A 169 -17.14 -3.91 8.44
C MET A 169 -16.76 -4.45 9.82
N GLN A 170 -17.73 -4.92 10.59
CA GLN A 170 -17.46 -5.57 11.87
C GLN A 170 -16.63 -6.84 11.68
N LYS A 171 -17.03 -7.74 10.79
CA LYS A 171 -16.28 -8.97 10.49
C LYS A 171 -14.87 -8.68 9.97
N GLN A 172 -14.73 -7.67 9.11
CA GLN A 172 -13.42 -7.25 8.63
C GLN A 172 -12.53 -6.75 9.78
N ARG A 173 -13.07 -5.92 10.68
CA ARG A 173 -12.34 -5.43 11.85
C ARG A 173 -11.93 -6.56 12.81
N GLU A 174 -12.83 -7.52 13.03
CA GLU A 174 -12.53 -8.72 13.84
C GLU A 174 -11.38 -9.52 13.22
N LEU A 175 -11.43 -9.75 11.90
CA LEU A 175 -10.36 -10.42 11.17
C LEU A 175 -9.02 -9.65 11.24
N GLU A 176 -9.03 -8.32 11.07
CA GLU A 176 -7.83 -7.50 11.20
C GLU A 176 -7.20 -7.59 12.61
N ASN A 177 -8.05 -7.62 13.64
CA ASN A 177 -7.59 -7.80 15.03
C ASN A 177 -7.00 -9.20 15.27
N GLU A 178 -7.64 -10.25 14.74
CA GLU A 178 -7.09 -11.62 14.78
C GLU A 178 -5.73 -11.67 14.08
N ILE A 179 -5.62 -11.11 12.88
CA ILE A 179 -4.37 -11.03 12.10
C ILE A 179 -3.25 -10.40 12.93
N VAL A 180 -3.52 -9.28 13.62
CA VAL A 180 -2.51 -8.60 14.44
C VAL A 180 -2.10 -9.42 15.66
N ASN A 181 -3.05 -10.08 16.31
CA ASN A 181 -2.80 -10.85 17.54
C ASN A 181 -2.10 -12.18 17.28
N ASP A 182 -2.47 -12.86 16.19
CA ASP A 182 -1.98 -14.21 15.89
C ASP A 182 -0.57 -14.20 15.26
N MET A 183 -0.05 -13.06 14.82
CA MET A 183 1.19 -12.97 14.04
C MET A 183 2.37 -13.67 14.70
N LYS A 184 2.60 -13.42 15.99
CA LYS A 184 3.76 -13.97 16.70
C LYS A 184 3.68 -15.49 16.77
N GLU A 185 2.53 -16.03 17.16
CA GLU A 185 2.29 -17.47 17.22
C GLU A 185 2.40 -18.11 15.83
N ALA A 186 1.84 -17.46 14.81
CA ALA A 186 1.92 -17.91 13.42
C ALA A 186 3.36 -18.01 12.91
N MET A 187 4.24 -17.07 13.30
CA MET A 187 5.68 -17.17 12.98
C MET A 187 6.36 -18.32 13.71
N GLU A 188 6.14 -18.45 15.02
CA GLU A 188 6.70 -19.53 15.84
C GLU A 188 6.29 -20.91 15.34
N GLN A 189 5.03 -21.06 14.92
CA GLN A 189 4.46 -22.31 14.35
C GLN A 189 4.75 -22.47 12.85
N LYS A 190 5.49 -21.54 12.23
CA LYS A 190 5.82 -21.57 10.80
C LYS A 190 4.59 -21.66 9.90
N GLN A 191 3.50 -20.96 10.25
CA GLN A 191 2.28 -20.89 9.44
C GLN A 191 2.43 -20.00 8.21
N PHE A 192 3.37 -19.03 8.23
CA PHE A 192 3.74 -18.27 7.04
C PHE A 192 4.62 -19.13 6.14
N LYS A 193 4.04 -19.55 5.02
CA LYS A 193 4.72 -20.37 4.00
C LYS A 193 5.17 -19.50 2.85
N VAL A 194 6.36 -19.79 2.33
CA VAL A 194 6.88 -19.15 1.12
C VAL A 194 6.61 -20.06 -0.06
N TYR A 195 5.92 -19.51 -1.06
CA TYR A 195 5.71 -20.10 -2.37
C TYR A 195 6.64 -19.43 -3.36
N PHE A 196 7.04 -20.14 -4.41
CA PHE A 196 7.94 -19.61 -5.43
C PHE A 196 7.23 -19.59 -6.78
N GLN A 197 7.22 -18.45 -7.45
CA GLN A 197 6.75 -18.34 -8.82
C GLN A 197 7.93 -18.15 -9.74
N PRO A 198 8.21 -19.11 -10.66
CA PRO A 198 9.36 -19.02 -11.55
C PRO A 198 9.25 -17.87 -12.54
N LYS A 199 10.40 -17.24 -12.82
CA LYS A 199 10.62 -16.26 -13.88
C LYS A 199 11.31 -16.96 -15.04
N TYR A 200 10.91 -16.71 -16.28
CA TYR A 200 11.43 -17.39 -17.46
C TYR A 200 11.97 -16.40 -18.49
N SER A 201 13.08 -16.76 -19.12
CA SER A 201 13.52 -16.08 -20.33
C SER A 201 12.55 -16.35 -21.47
N ILE A 202 12.02 -15.29 -22.09
CA ILE A 202 11.10 -15.42 -23.23
C ILE A 202 11.81 -16.00 -24.48
N LYS A 203 13.14 -15.92 -24.54
CA LYS A 203 13.96 -16.38 -25.67
C LYS A 203 14.36 -17.86 -25.56
N SER A 204 14.87 -18.27 -24.39
CA SER A 204 15.38 -19.62 -24.16
C SER A 204 14.41 -20.57 -23.50
N HIS A 205 13.31 -20.04 -22.93
CA HIS A 205 12.35 -20.77 -22.07
C HIS A 205 13.01 -21.43 -20.85
N GLU A 206 14.16 -20.92 -20.43
CA GLU A 206 14.86 -21.38 -19.24
C GLU A 206 14.45 -20.56 -18.03
N ILE A 207 14.49 -21.17 -16.83
CA ILE A 207 14.24 -20.48 -15.57
C ILE A 207 15.42 -19.52 -15.30
N THR A 208 15.12 -18.25 -15.11
CA THR A 208 16.11 -17.18 -14.84
C THR A 208 16.09 -16.69 -13.40
N GLY A 209 14.98 -16.90 -12.70
CA GLY A 209 14.75 -16.48 -11.33
C GLY A 209 13.45 -17.04 -10.78
N ALA A 210 13.08 -16.59 -9.58
CA ALA A 210 11.76 -16.80 -9.02
C ALA A 210 11.37 -15.65 -8.12
N GLU A 211 10.08 -15.46 -7.90
CA GLU A 211 9.55 -14.56 -6.87
C GLU A 211 9.05 -15.35 -5.68
N ALA A 212 9.44 -14.91 -4.49
CA ALA A 212 8.97 -15.45 -3.21
C ALA A 212 7.68 -14.78 -2.78
N LEU A 213 6.62 -15.56 -2.67
CA LEU A 213 5.27 -15.11 -2.37
C LEU A 213 4.79 -15.74 -1.06
N VAL A 214 4.63 -14.93 -0.02
CA VAL A 214 4.15 -15.41 1.27
C VAL A 214 2.67 -15.81 1.21
N ARG A 215 2.31 -16.86 1.95
CA ARG A 215 0.92 -17.33 2.19
C ARG A 215 0.80 -17.66 3.67
N TRP A 216 -0.30 -17.31 4.28
CA TRP A 216 -0.55 -17.68 5.67
C TRP A 216 -1.47 -18.91 5.72
N GLU A 217 -0.90 -20.07 5.96
CA GLU A 217 -1.60 -21.35 6.14
C GLU A 217 -1.89 -21.54 7.64
N ARG A 218 -3.13 -21.25 8.06
CA ARG A 218 -3.57 -21.43 9.45
C ARG A 218 -3.81 -22.91 9.78
N ASP A 219 -3.68 -23.29 11.05
CA ASP A 219 -3.88 -24.67 11.52
C ASP A 219 -5.29 -25.23 11.28
N ASN A 220 -6.28 -24.35 11.17
CA ASN A 220 -7.65 -24.73 10.80
C ASN A 220 -7.83 -25.05 9.30
N GLY A 221 -6.75 -25.05 8.52
CA GLY A 221 -6.76 -25.29 7.08
C GLY A 221 -7.10 -24.07 6.21
N THR A 222 -7.37 -22.93 6.81
CA THR A 222 -7.63 -21.69 6.05
C THR A 222 -6.32 -21.09 5.53
N VAL A 223 -6.27 -20.76 4.24
CA VAL A 223 -5.14 -20.06 3.64
C VAL A 223 -5.54 -18.60 3.40
N LEU A 224 -4.92 -17.68 4.11
CA LEU A 224 -5.09 -16.24 3.88
C LEU A 224 -4.15 -15.77 2.77
N SER A 225 -4.71 -14.99 1.85
CA SER A 225 -3.92 -14.33 0.79
C SER A 225 -3.15 -13.13 1.36
N PRO A 226 -2.04 -12.72 0.73
CA PRO A 226 -1.29 -11.52 1.12
C PRO A 226 -2.16 -10.27 1.26
N ASN A 227 -3.13 -10.08 0.36
CA ASN A 227 -4.04 -8.93 0.37
C ASN A 227 -4.89 -8.83 1.65
N ALA A 228 -5.05 -9.93 2.40
CA ALA A 228 -5.81 -9.93 3.64
C ALA A 228 -4.98 -9.44 4.84
N PHE A 229 -3.66 -9.70 4.89
CA PHE A 229 -2.84 -9.44 6.06
C PHE A 229 -1.70 -8.42 5.85
N ILE A 230 -1.14 -8.30 4.65
CA ILE A 230 -0.06 -7.33 4.37
C ILE A 230 -0.50 -5.90 4.69
N PRO A 231 -1.65 -5.38 4.21
CA PRO A 231 -2.08 -4.03 4.53
C PRO A 231 -2.30 -3.80 6.04
N VAL A 232 -2.72 -4.85 6.76
CA VAL A 232 -2.89 -4.80 8.23
C VAL A 232 -1.54 -4.63 8.91
N TYR A 233 -0.53 -5.39 8.49
CA TYR A 233 0.82 -5.32 9.05
C TYR A 233 1.56 -4.04 8.65
N GLU A 234 1.35 -3.51 7.45
CA GLU A 234 1.88 -2.21 7.04
C GLU A 234 1.33 -1.07 7.90
N ASN A 235 0.00 -1.04 8.12
CA ASN A 235 -0.66 0.00 8.91
C ASN A 235 -0.18 0.06 10.38
N ASN A 236 0.32 -1.04 10.93
CA ASN A 236 0.78 -1.12 12.32
C ASN A 236 2.31 -1.31 12.46
N GLY A 237 3.05 -1.32 11.34
CA GLY A 237 4.51 -1.47 11.29
C GLY A 237 5.03 -2.89 11.49
N LYS A 238 4.17 -3.88 11.72
CA LYS A 238 4.58 -5.29 11.91
C LYS A 238 5.05 -5.96 10.61
N ILE A 239 4.82 -5.34 9.47
CA ILE A 239 5.31 -5.84 8.18
C ILE A 239 6.83 -6.04 8.18
N ILE A 240 7.58 -5.19 8.87
CA ILE A 240 9.05 -5.30 8.98
C ILE A 240 9.48 -6.65 9.54
N GLU A 241 8.78 -7.15 10.58
CA GLU A 241 9.06 -8.46 11.17
C GLU A 241 8.76 -9.60 10.20
N LEU A 242 7.65 -9.49 9.45
CA LEU A 242 7.26 -10.48 8.43
C LEU A 242 8.25 -10.49 7.27
N ASP A 243 8.67 -9.33 6.78
CA ASP A 243 9.61 -9.22 5.67
C ASP A 243 10.96 -9.88 6.03
N PHE A 244 11.48 -9.64 7.22
CA PHE A 244 12.68 -10.34 7.69
C PHE A 244 12.49 -11.85 7.84
N TYR A 245 11.33 -12.31 8.33
CA TYR A 245 11.01 -13.72 8.40
C TYR A 245 10.99 -14.38 7.02
N VAL A 246 10.34 -13.75 6.04
CA VAL A 246 10.27 -14.23 4.65
C VAL A 246 11.68 -14.23 4.04
N PHE A 247 12.43 -13.15 4.20
CA PHE A 247 13.80 -13.03 3.70
C PHE A 247 14.70 -14.13 4.26
N GLU A 248 14.68 -14.35 5.58
CA GLU A 248 15.48 -15.38 6.23
C GLU A 248 15.08 -16.77 5.73
N THR A 249 13.78 -17.06 5.56
CA THR A 249 13.28 -18.33 5.02
C THR A 249 13.79 -18.57 3.59
N VAL A 250 13.80 -17.55 2.74
CA VAL A 250 14.32 -17.64 1.38
C VAL A 250 15.83 -17.86 1.36
N VAL A 251 16.56 -17.13 2.18
CA VAL A 251 18.03 -17.28 2.27
C VAL A 251 18.43 -18.66 2.80
N GLU A 252 17.68 -19.20 3.79
CA GLU A 252 17.88 -20.56 4.28
C GLU A 252 17.64 -21.59 3.17
N PHE A 253 16.55 -21.46 2.40
CA PHE A 253 16.23 -22.30 1.25
C PHE A 253 17.36 -22.29 0.20
N ILE A 254 17.87 -21.11 -0.17
CA ILE A 254 19.00 -20.98 -1.11
C ILE A 254 20.23 -21.71 -0.56
N ALA A 255 20.56 -21.50 0.71
CA ALA A 255 21.72 -22.12 1.35
C ALA A 255 21.63 -23.66 1.38
N GLU A 256 20.45 -24.20 1.69
CA GLU A 256 20.21 -25.64 1.68
C GLU A 256 20.39 -26.24 0.28
N ASN A 257 19.88 -25.59 -0.77
CA ASN A 257 20.03 -26.06 -2.14
C ASN A 257 21.50 -26.04 -2.58
N LEU A 258 22.23 -24.96 -2.31
CA LEU A 258 23.66 -24.83 -2.64
C LEU A 258 24.50 -25.89 -1.90
N LYS A 259 24.24 -26.11 -0.60
CA LYS A 259 24.92 -27.17 0.17
C LYS A 259 24.65 -28.58 -0.38
N ALA A 260 23.45 -28.80 -0.93
CA ALA A 260 23.09 -30.06 -1.56
C ALA A 260 23.63 -30.21 -3.01
N GLY A 261 24.39 -29.22 -3.51
CA GLY A 261 24.91 -29.21 -4.87
C GLY A 261 23.84 -29.03 -5.97
N ARG A 262 22.68 -28.49 -5.61
CA ARG A 262 21.59 -28.23 -6.56
C ARG A 262 21.84 -26.91 -7.29
N GLU A 263 21.39 -26.86 -8.53
CA GLU A 263 21.35 -25.59 -9.27
C GLU A 263 20.34 -24.64 -8.60
N GLN A 264 20.67 -23.35 -8.57
CA GLN A 264 19.87 -22.32 -7.94
C GLN A 264 19.89 -21.05 -8.80
N VAL A 265 18.74 -20.39 -8.88
CA VAL A 265 18.57 -19.07 -9.52
C VAL A 265 18.35 -18.00 -8.46
N PRO A 266 18.58 -16.72 -8.78
CA PRO A 266 18.22 -15.62 -7.89
C PRO A 266 16.72 -15.62 -7.54
N ILE A 267 16.43 -15.24 -6.31
CA ILE A 267 15.04 -15.14 -5.83
C ILE A 267 14.74 -13.71 -5.41
N SER A 268 13.65 -13.15 -5.95
CA SER A 268 13.17 -11.86 -5.55
C SER A 268 12.18 -11.96 -4.37
N ILE A 269 12.19 -10.96 -3.52
CA ILE A 269 11.46 -10.90 -2.27
C ILE A 269 10.85 -9.51 -2.14
N ASN A 270 9.53 -9.46 -1.95
CA ASN A 270 8.82 -8.23 -1.69
C ASN A 270 9.21 -7.64 -0.33
N ALA A 271 9.36 -6.32 -0.25
CA ALA A 271 9.62 -5.59 0.97
C ALA A 271 8.73 -4.35 1.08
N SER A 272 8.43 -3.91 2.30
CA SER A 272 7.69 -2.67 2.53
C SER A 272 8.62 -1.44 2.49
N SER A 273 8.12 -0.31 1.99
CA SER A 273 8.84 0.98 2.06
C SER A 273 9.16 1.42 3.49
N LEU A 274 8.47 0.88 4.48
CA LEU A 274 8.74 1.17 5.90
C LEU A 274 10.18 0.84 6.32
N HIS A 275 10.84 -0.07 5.61
CA HIS A 275 12.26 -0.35 5.80
C HIS A 275 13.16 0.87 5.52
N ALA A 276 12.72 1.81 4.69
CA ALA A 276 13.49 3.03 4.38
C ALA A 276 13.58 4.00 5.56
N SER A 277 12.74 3.85 6.57
CA SER A 277 12.73 4.72 7.77
C SER A 277 13.79 4.35 8.81
N ASP A 278 14.35 3.11 8.77
CA ASP A 278 15.37 2.64 9.71
C ASP A 278 16.71 2.35 9.02
N PRO A 279 17.75 3.15 9.27
CA PRO A 279 19.08 2.92 8.72
C PRO A 279 19.72 1.58 9.12
N GLN A 280 19.25 0.93 10.18
CA GLN A 280 19.78 -0.37 10.61
C GLN A 280 19.20 -1.54 9.80
N THR A 281 18.16 -1.32 9.05
CA THR A 281 17.50 -2.33 8.23
C THR A 281 18.49 -3.10 7.34
N ILE A 282 19.37 -2.38 6.63
CA ILE A 282 20.36 -3.00 5.73
C ILE A 282 21.29 -3.97 6.47
N ASN A 283 21.70 -3.62 7.71
CA ASN A 283 22.56 -4.49 8.49
C ASN A 283 21.89 -5.82 8.83
N THR A 284 20.59 -5.83 9.06
CA THR A 284 19.81 -7.04 9.32
C THR A 284 19.82 -7.96 8.10
N TYR A 285 19.53 -7.43 6.90
CA TYR A 285 19.60 -8.20 5.64
C TYR A 285 20.98 -8.82 5.43
N ILE A 286 22.04 -8.02 5.60
CA ILE A 286 23.43 -8.48 5.40
C ILE A 286 23.82 -9.53 6.45
N ASN A 287 23.39 -9.38 7.69
CA ASN A 287 23.66 -10.35 8.74
C ASN A 287 22.98 -11.71 8.47
N ILE A 288 21.76 -11.70 7.94
CA ILE A 288 21.08 -12.93 7.52
C ILE A 288 21.87 -13.62 6.39
N LEU A 289 22.26 -12.90 5.34
CA LEU A 289 23.07 -13.45 4.24
C LEU A 289 24.40 -14.06 4.75
N LYS A 290 25.09 -13.36 5.66
CA LYS A 290 26.32 -13.86 6.27
C LYS A 290 26.10 -15.10 7.13
N LYS A 291 25.01 -15.14 7.93
CA LYS A 291 24.64 -16.29 8.76
C LYS A 291 24.55 -17.58 7.96
N TYR A 292 23.94 -17.50 6.78
CA TYR A 292 23.74 -18.68 5.91
C TYR A 292 24.82 -18.84 4.82
N SER A 293 25.77 -17.89 4.72
CA SER A 293 26.84 -17.86 3.71
C SER A 293 26.30 -17.83 2.26
N VAL A 294 25.23 -17.05 2.03
CA VAL A 294 24.64 -16.87 0.71
C VAL A 294 25.20 -15.62 0.05
N ASP A 295 25.54 -15.74 -1.25
CA ASP A 295 25.99 -14.60 -2.05
C ASP A 295 24.84 -13.60 -2.22
N PRO A 296 25.06 -12.29 -1.95
CA PRO A 296 24.02 -11.26 -2.12
C PRO A 296 23.38 -11.21 -3.51
N THR A 297 24.09 -11.63 -4.56
CA THR A 297 23.57 -11.68 -5.94
C THR A 297 22.47 -12.72 -6.13
N MET A 298 22.27 -13.61 -5.17
CA MET A 298 21.24 -14.64 -5.20
C MET A 298 19.87 -14.14 -4.69
N VAL A 299 19.81 -12.91 -4.22
CA VAL A 299 18.57 -12.27 -3.75
C VAL A 299 18.34 -10.95 -4.47
N GLU A 300 17.06 -10.61 -4.63
CA GLU A 300 16.59 -9.36 -5.22
C GLU A 300 15.48 -8.80 -4.32
N ILE A 301 15.50 -7.51 -4.03
CA ILE A 301 14.47 -6.85 -3.21
C ILE A 301 13.55 -6.05 -4.12
N GLU A 302 12.24 -6.31 -4.01
CA GLU A 302 11.19 -5.66 -4.78
C GLU A 302 10.42 -4.65 -3.91
N LEU A 303 10.19 -3.44 -4.44
CA LEU A 303 9.30 -2.42 -3.88
C LEU A 303 8.32 -1.97 -4.93
N THR A 304 7.06 -1.73 -4.55
CA THR A 304 6.03 -1.30 -5.49
C THR A 304 6.29 0.10 -6.03
N GLU A 305 5.80 0.39 -7.25
CA GLU A 305 5.83 1.72 -7.87
C GLU A 305 5.32 2.81 -6.92
N THR A 306 4.16 2.56 -6.28
CA THR A 306 3.54 3.51 -5.34
C THR A 306 4.45 3.84 -4.17
N ALA A 307 5.13 2.87 -3.59
CA ALA A 307 6.08 3.04 -2.51
C ALA A 307 7.28 3.91 -2.95
N VAL A 308 7.80 3.63 -4.12
CA VAL A 308 8.93 4.37 -4.72
C VAL A 308 8.56 5.84 -4.95
N VAL A 309 7.36 6.12 -5.47
CA VAL A 309 6.93 7.49 -5.79
C VAL A 309 6.61 8.28 -4.52
N SER A 310 5.92 7.67 -3.56
CA SER A 310 5.48 8.35 -2.33
C SER A 310 6.64 8.71 -1.40
N GLU A 311 7.69 7.89 -1.36
CA GLU A 311 8.83 8.03 -0.44
C GLU A 311 10.18 8.06 -1.18
N TYR A 312 10.21 8.72 -2.34
CA TYR A 312 11.33 8.66 -3.30
C TYR A 312 12.71 8.78 -2.69
N GLU A 313 12.98 9.83 -1.88
CA GLU A 313 14.30 10.09 -1.32
C GLU A 313 14.75 9.01 -0.32
N SER A 314 13.83 8.49 0.47
CA SER A 314 14.11 7.45 1.45
C SER A 314 14.33 6.09 0.78
N VAL A 315 13.46 5.73 -0.17
CA VAL A 315 13.54 4.50 -0.95
C VAL A 315 14.80 4.49 -1.83
N ARG A 316 15.14 5.63 -2.45
CA ARG A 316 16.38 5.75 -3.22
C ARG A 316 17.62 5.42 -2.37
N LYS A 317 17.72 5.98 -1.16
CA LYS A 317 18.83 5.66 -0.24
C LYS A 317 18.86 4.20 0.16
N LEU A 318 17.70 3.59 0.36
CA LEU A 318 17.57 2.18 0.66
C LEU A 318 18.07 1.32 -0.50
N PHE A 319 17.65 1.62 -1.73
CA PHE A 319 18.12 0.93 -2.94
C PHE A 319 19.62 1.10 -3.16
N ASP A 320 20.16 2.34 -3.05
CA ASP A 320 21.60 2.57 -3.12
C ASP A 320 22.35 1.70 -2.09
N SER A 321 21.80 1.56 -0.87
CA SER A 321 22.41 0.73 0.17
C SER A 321 22.38 -0.76 -0.16
N PHE A 322 21.28 -1.29 -0.73
CA PHE A 322 21.22 -2.68 -1.20
C PHE A 322 22.25 -2.93 -2.30
N GLN A 323 22.31 -2.06 -3.30
CA GLN A 323 23.25 -2.20 -4.43
C GLN A 323 24.71 -2.13 -4.00
N LEU A 324 25.07 -1.28 -3.03
CA LEU A 324 26.42 -1.22 -2.44
C LEU A 324 26.85 -2.55 -1.82
N HIS A 325 25.91 -3.36 -1.37
CA HIS A 325 26.15 -4.68 -0.80
C HIS A 325 25.96 -5.84 -1.80
N GLY A 326 25.69 -5.52 -3.06
CA GLY A 326 25.54 -6.52 -4.13
C GLY A 326 24.15 -7.17 -4.21
N ILE A 327 23.17 -6.70 -3.43
CA ILE A 327 21.78 -7.13 -3.51
C ILE A 327 21.13 -6.39 -4.68
N LYS A 328 20.46 -7.11 -5.58
CA LYS A 328 19.70 -6.50 -6.67
C LYS A 328 18.41 -5.87 -6.15
N THR A 329 17.94 -4.87 -6.87
CA THR A 329 16.70 -4.16 -6.56
C THR A 329 15.76 -4.13 -7.75
N ALA A 330 14.46 -4.23 -7.48
CA ALA A 330 13.42 -4.18 -8.50
C ALA A 330 12.31 -3.20 -8.12
N MET A 331 11.77 -2.54 -9.14
CA MET A 331 10.50 -1.81 -9.03
C MET A 331 9.39 -2.69 -9.53
N ASP A 332 8.39 -2.93 -8.67
CA ASP A 332 7.24 -3.76 -8.94
C ASP A 332 5.98 -2.95 -9.29
N ASP A 333 4.98 -3.61 -9.90
CA ASP A 333 3.69 -3.03 -10.31
C ASP A 333 3.80 -1.80 -11.24
N PHE A 334 4.87 -1.73 -12.06
CA PHE A 334 5.09 -0.61 -12.96
C PHE A 334 3.95 -0.44 -13.97
N GLY A 335 3.34 0.76 -14.00
CA GLY A 335 2.21 1.10 -14.84
C GLY A 335 0.85 1.02 -14.14
N SER A 336 0.80 0.59 -12.88
CA SER A 336 -0.43 0.63 -12.07
C SER A 336 -0.80 2.03 -11.58
N GLY A 337 0.17 2.98 -11.56
CA GLY A 337 0.03 4.36 -11.08
C GLY A 337 0.09 5.43 -12.18
N TYR A 338 -0.15 6.71 -11.80
CA TYR A 338 -0.33 7.81 -12.77
C TYR A 338 0.91 8.66 -13.09
N SER A 339 2.13 8.40 -12.55
CA SER A 339 3.16 9.46 -12.58
C SER A 339 4.64 9.02 -12.72
N VAL A 340 4.96 7.88 -13.27
CA VAL A 340 6.28 7.23 -13.09
C VAL A 340 7.37 7.59 -14.06
N LEU A 341 7.07 8.09 -15.26
CA LEU A 341 8.09 8.31 -16.29
C LEU A 341 9.24 9.26 -15.87
N ASN A 342 8.96 10.20 -14.99
CA ASN A 342 10.00 11.09 -14.46
C ASN A 342 10.91 10.41 -13.43
N THR A 343 10.39 9.44 -12.72
CA THR A 343 11.09 8.73 -11.63
C THR A 343 12.04 7.66 -12.17
N ILE A 344 11.68 7.01 -13.30
CA ILE A 344 12.51 5.97 -13.95
C ILE A 344 13.90 6.46 -14.30
N VAL A 345 14.06 7.74 -14.66
CA VAL A 345 15.33 8.25 -15.15
C VAL A 345 16.42 8.22 -14.08
N ASP A 346 16.05 8.41 -12.82
CA ASP A 346 17.00 8.63 -11.73
C ASP A 346 16.97 7.56 -10.63
N ILE A 347 16.04 6.59 -10.71
CA ILE A 347 15.94 5.57 -9.67
C ILE A 347 17.00 4.50 -9.80
N PRO A 348 17.72 4.16 -8.71
CA PRO A 348 18.77 3.14 -8.75
C PRO A 348 18.18 1.73 -8.59
N VAL A 349 17.43 1.24 -9.61
CA VAL A 349 16.96 -0.15 -9.65
C VAL A 349 17.69 -0.95 -10.73
N ASP A 350 17.72 -2.25 -10.60
CA ASP A 350 18.28 -3.16 -11.62
C ASP A 350 17.19 -3.68 -12.55
N VAL A 351 15.95 -3.84 -12.02
CA VAL A 351 14.84 -4.52 -12.70
C VAL A 351 13.58 -3.66 -12.64
N ILE A 352 12.79 -3.66 -13.71
CA ILE A 352 11.44 -3.09 -13.75
C ILE A 352 10.48 -4.21 -14.14
N LYS A 353 9.48 -4.47 -13.25
CA LYS A 353 8.42 -5.44 -13.45
C LYS A 353 7.17 -4.72 -13.92
N ILE A 354 6.74 -5.01 -15.14
CA ILE A 354 5.56 -4.35 -15.75
C ILE A 354 4.32 -5.11 -15.31
N ASP A 355 3.38 -4.36 -14.71
CA ASP A 355 2.15 -4.90 -14.14
C ASP A 355 1.24 -5.60 -15.16
N ARG A 356 0.57 -6.67 -14.71
CA ARG A 356 -0.38 -7.47 -15.50
C ARG A 356 -1.48 -6.63 -16.13
N GLY A 357 -2.11 -5.73 -15.36
CA GLY A 357 -3.25 -4.92 -15.83
C GLY A 357 -2.80 -3.96 -16.93
N PHE A 358 -1.61 -3.38 -16.77
CA PHE A 358 -1.01 -2.52 -17.78
C PHE A 358 -0.70 -3.30 -19.08
N ILE A 359 -0.06 -4.48 -18.97
CA ILE A 359 0.21 -5.34 -20.12
C ILE A 359 -1.08 -5.71 -20.84
N THR A 360 -2.09 -6.21 -20.10
CA THR A 360 -3.38 -6.64 -20.67
C THR A 360 -4.02 -5.50 -21.44
N SER A 361 -4.12 -4.30 -20.87
CA SER A 361 -4.71 -3.14 -21.53
C SER A 361 -3.96 -2.69 -22.79
N CYS A 362 -2.61 -2.78 -22.76
CA CYS A 362 -1.80 -2.46 -23.94
C CYS A 362 -1.95 -3.48 -25.06
N LEU A 363 -2.13 -4.76 -24.75
CA LEU A 363 -2.23 -5.81 -25.75
C LEU A 363 -3.61 -5.88 -26.45
N GLU A 364 -4.62 -5.16 -25.97
CA GLU A 364 -5.96 -5.12 -26.59
C GLU A 364 -6.02 -4.38 -27.94
N THR A 365 -5.03 -3.52 -28.23
CA THR A 365 -5.07 -2.68 -29.46
C THR A 365 -3.68 -2.53 -30.09
N ASP A 366 -3.62 -2.37 -31.42
CA ASP A 366 -2.36 -2.10 -32.13
C ASP A 366 -1.63 -0.86 -31.60
N ARG A 367 -2.39 0.16 -31.20
CA ARG A 367 -1.83 1.37 -30.60
C ARG A 367 -1.20 1.10 -29.24
N GLY A 368 -1.83 0.25 -28.44
CA GLY A 368 -1.31 -0.20 -27.15
C GLY A 368 -0.02 -1.02 -27.31
N ILE A 369 -0.01 -1.96 -28.26
CA ILE A 369 1.18 -2.77 -28.59
C ILE A 369 2.33 -1.87 -29.04
N TYR A 370 2.05 -0.88 -29.90
CA TYR A 370 3.05 0.09 -30.34
C TYR A 370 3.60 0.90 -29.15
N PHE A 371 2.75 1.36 -28.25
CA PHE A 371 3.14 2.07 -27.04
C PHE A 371 4.03 1.21 -26.13
N LEU A 372 3.58 -0.02 -25.82
CA LEU A 372 4.33 -0.97 -24.97
C LEU A 372 5.71 -1.29 -25.53
N LYS A 373 5.82 -1.46 -26.86
CA LYS A 373 7.10 -1.68 -27.53
C LYS A 373 8.08 -0.53 -27.27
N HIS A 374 7.64 0.72 -27.48
CA HIS A 374 8.51 1.87 -27.28
C HIS A 374 8.84 2.11 -25.81
N LEU A 375 7.94 1.79 -24.90
CA LEU A 375 8.18 1.79 -23.45
C LEU A 375 9.27 0.79 -23.08
N ILE A 376 9.16 -0.47 -23.55
CA ILE A 376 10.17 -1.51 -23.34
C ILE A 376 11.53 -1.10 -23.93
N ASP A 377 11.55 -0.56 -25.15
CA ASP A 377 12.77 -0.07 -25.78
C ASP A 377 13.42 1.07 -24.97
N MET A 378 12.62 1.99 -24.45
CA MET A 378 13.08 3.09 -23.61
C MET A 378 13.69 2.58 -22.29
N ILE A 379 12.98 1.74 -21.56
CA ILE A 379 13.42 1.16 -20.27
C ILE A 379 14.72 0.39 -20.46
N ARG A 380 14.82 -0.42 -21.53
CA ARG A 380 16.04 -1.18 -21.85
C ARG A 380 17.21 -0.25 -22.20
N ASN A 381 16.98 0.83 -22.96
CA ASN A 381 18.03 1.79 -23.32
C ASN A 381 18.54 2.58 -22.12
N LEU A 382 17.74 2.71 -21.05
CA LEU A 382 18.16 3.24 -19.75
C LEU A 382 19.02 2.23 -18.96
N GLY A 383 19.08 0.97 -19.39
CA GLY A 383 19.94 -0.06 -18.79
C GLY A 383 19.25 -0.97 -17.78
N TYR A 384 17.91 -0.92 -17.68
CA TYR A 384 17.14 -1.77 -16.79
C TYR A 384 16.80 -3.13 -17.44
N GLN A 385 16.75 -4.18 -16.63
CA GLN A 385 16.16 -5.46 -17.00
C GLN A 385 14.63 -5.37 -16.92
N ILE A 386 13.91 -6.06 -17.81
CA ILE A 386 12.44 -5.97 -17.88
C ILE A 386 11.83 -7.33 -17.65
N ILE A 387 10.87 -7.39 -16.75
CA ILE A 387 10.01 -8.55 -16.51
C ILE A 387 8.58 -8.16 -16.81
N CYS A 388 7.88 -8.92 -17.65
CA CYS A 388 6.45 -8.73 -17.90
C CYS A 388 5.65 -9.74 -17.06
N GLU A 389 4.72 -9.22 -16.25
CA GLU A 389 3.94 -10.04 -15.33
C GLU A 389 2.57 -10.45 -15.85
N GLY A 390 1.99 -11.48 -15.21
CA GLY A 390 0.62 -11.93 -15.47
C GLY A 390 0.39 -12.47 -16.87
N VAL A 391 1.41 -13.03 -17.49
CA VAL A 391 1.30 -13.62 -18.84
C VAL A 391 0.59 -14.97 -18.77
N GLU A 392 -0.52 -15.12 -19.51
CA GLU A 392 -1.41 -16.28 -19.42
C GLU A 392 -1.69 -16.98 -20.76
N THR A 393 -1.39 -16.36 -21.92
CA THR A 393 -1.72 -16.92 -23.23
C THR A 393 -0.53 -16.96 -24.19
N ASP A 394 -0.63 -17.88 -25.21
CA ASP A 394 0.36 -17.99 -26.28
C ASP A 394 0.47 -16.70 -27.08
N GLU A 395 -0.66 -16.02 -27.32
CA GLU A 395 -0.67 -14.75 -28.06
C GLU A 395 0.12 -13.67 -27.31
N GLN A 396 -0.06 -13.57 -26.00
CA GLN A 396 0.70 -12.62 -25.17
C GLN A 396 2.22 -12.90 -25.27
N ILE A 397 2.63 -14.16 -25.16
CA ILE A 397 4.03 -14.57 -25.30
C ILE A 397 4.59 -14.14 -26.66
N GLU A 398 3.88 -14.43 -27.75
CA GLU A 398 4.36 -14.13 -29.08
C GLU A 398 4.52 -12.62 -29.32
N ILE A 399 3.54 -11.82 -28.88
CA ILE A 399 3.63 -10.36 -28.98
C ILE A 399 4.79 -9.83 -28.11
N LEU A 400 4.89 -10.26 -26.84
CA LEU A 400 5.95 -9.82 -25.93
C LEU A 400 7.35 -10.20 -26.46
N ARG A 401 7.50 -11.36 -27.11
CA ARG A 401 8.72 -11.78 -27.78
C ARG A 401 9.08 -10.84 -28.94
N GLN A 402 8.09 -10.48 -29.79
CA GLN A 402 8.30 -9.60 -30.93
C GLN A 402 8.67 -8.18 -30.54
N ILE A 403 8.05 -7.66 -29.47
CA ILE A 403 8.38 -6.33 -28.96
C ILE A 403 9.64 -6.31 -28.07
N GLY A 404 10.23 -7.48 -27.82
CA GLY A 404 11.54 -7.62 -27.24
C GLY A 404 11.59 -7.68 -25.72
N CYS A 405 10.55 -8.14 -25.01
CA CYS A 405 10.61 -8.42 -23.59
C CYS A 405 11.72 -9.45 -23.27
N ASP A 406 12.39 -9.32 -22.13
CA ASP A 406 13.51 -10.19 -21.75
C ASP A 406 13.04 -11.40 -20.95
N GLU A 407 12.25 -11.16 -19.92
CA GLU A 407 11.75 -12.17 -19.00
C GLU A 407 10.24 -12.01 -18.77
N ILE A 408 9.60 -13.10 -18.44
CA ILE A 408 8.15 -13.14 -18.16
C ILE A 408 7.89 -13.97 -16.93
N GLN A 409 6.83 -13.60 -16.24
CA GLN A 409 6.24 -14.29 -15.11
C GLN A 409 4.73 -14.39 -15.29
N GLY A 410 4.15 -15.57 -15.11
CA GLY A 410 2.71 -15.73 -15.26
C GLY A 410 2.24 -17.17 -15.28
N TYR A 411 0.93 -17.35 -15.26
CA TYR A 411 0.30 -18.67 -15.17
C TYR A 411 0.44 -19.50 -16.46
N TRP A 412 0.91 -18.88 -17.55
CA TRP A 412 1.24 -19.64 -18.75
C TRP A 412 2.35 -20.65 -18.50
N TYR A 413 3.38 -20.30 -17.74
CA TYR A 413 4.44 -21.21 -17.34
C TYR A 413 4.13 -21.93 -16.03
N SER A 414 3.86 -21.18 -14.97
CA SER A 414 3.64 -21.75 -13.65
C SER A 414 2.85 -20.81 -12.73
N LYS A 415 1.97 -21.40 -11.95
CA LYS A 415 1.43 -20.75 -10.75
C LYS A 415 2.50 -20.74 -9.65
N PRO A 416 2.34 -19.93 -8.59
CA PRO A 416 3.19 -20.05 -7.40
C PRO A 416 3.19 -21.48 -6.86
N LEU A 417 4.36 -22.06 -6.69
CA LEU A 417 4.59 -23.44 -6.25
C LEU A 417 4.98 -23.48 -4.78
N LYS A 418 4.61 -24.53 -4.06
CA LYS A 418 5.17 -24.82 -2.74
C LYS A 418 6.67 -25.08 -2.85
N MET A 419 7.38 -24.90 -1.76
CA MET A 419 8.84 -25.03 -1.70
C MET A 419 9.34 -26.39 -2.26
N GLU A 420 8.64 -27.47 -1.93
CA GLU A 420 8.98 -28.82 -2.38
C GLU A 420 8.79 -28.97 -3.89
N ASP A 421 7.64 -28.53 -4.42
CA ASP A 421 7.33 -28.59 -5.85
C ASP A 421 8.31 -27.73 -6.66
N TYR A 422 8.70 -26.58 -6.10
CA TYR A 422 9.70 -25.71 -6.74
C TYR A 422 11.10 -26.35 -6.76
N LYS A 423 11.48 -27.10 -5.69
CA LYS A 423 12.72 -27.89 -5.69
C LYS A 423 12.75 -28.94 -6.80
N GLU A 424 11.61 -29.62 -7.02
CA GLU A 424 11.48 -30.62 -8.09
C GLU A 424 11.56 -29.95 -9.48
N LEU A 425 10.92 -28.80 -9.65
CA LEU A 425 10.97 -28.03 -10.89
C LEU A 425 12.41 -27.65 -11.26
N LEU A 426 13.19 -27.11 -10.32
CA LEU A 426 14.60 -26.75 -10.52
C LEU A 426 15.50 -27.93 -10.95
N GLN A 427 15.11 -29.17 -10.58
CA GLN A 427 15.84 -30.37 -10.97
C GLN A 427 15.45 -30.89 -12.36
N SER A 428 14.22 -30.64 -12.79
CA SER A 428 13.64 -31.16 -14.03
C SER A 428 13.81 -30.22 -15.22
N GLU A 429 13.92 -28.92 -14.99
CA GLU A 429 14.02 -27.92 -16.06
C GLU A 429 15.44 -27.36 -16.24
N LYS A 430 15.70 -26.78 -17.43
CA LYS A 430 16.93 -26.07 -17.69
C LYS A 430 16.97 -24.74 -16.99
N ILE A 431 18.05 -24.47 -16.30
CA ILE A 431 18.32 -23.20 -15.62
C ILE A 431 19.33 -22.41 -16.44
N SER A 432 19.06 -21.14 -16.64
CA SER A 432 19.99 -20.24 -17.31
C SER A 432 21.22 -19.99 -16.44
N LYS A 433 22.38 -20.50 -16.90
CA LYS A 433 23.69 -20.34 -16.22
C LYS A 433 24.26 -18.93 -16.41
N GLY A 434 23.56 -17.95 -15.96
CA GLY A 434 24.04 -16.57 -15.99
C GLY A 434 22.86 -15.62 -16.01
N GLY A 435 22.61 -14.94 -14.89
CA GLY A 435 21.78 -13.75 -14.91
C GLY A 435 22.23 -12.83 -16.03
N ALA A 436 21.29 -12.30 -16.80
CA ALA A 436 21.57 -11.54 -18.00
C ALA A 436 22.68 -10.50 -17.72
N LYS A 437 23.85 -10.71 -18.30
CA LYS A 437 24.93 -9.72 -18.28
C LYS A 437 24.45 -8.55 -19.11
N HIS A 438 24.03 -7.48 -18.45
CA HIS A 438 23.70 -6.24 -19.14
C HIS A 438 24.92 -5.68 -19.85
N PRO A 439 24.91 -5.53 -21.19
CA PRO A 439 26.07 -5.03 -21.94
C PRO A 439 26.35 -3.54 -21.76
N ASN A 440 25.54 -2.77 -21.01
CA ASN A 440 25.56 -1.31 -21.12
C ASN A 440 25.73 -0.49 -19.81
N ARG A 441 25.91 -1.13 -18.63
CA ARG A 441 26.12 -0.38 -17.38
C ARG A 441 27.30 0.62 -17.40
N GLN A 442 28.34 0.33 -18.21
CA GLN A 442 29.49 1.25 -18.40
C GLN A 442 29.17 2.49 -19.27
N LYS A 443 28.06 2.47 -20.06
CA LYS A 443 27.70 3.62 -20.90
C LYS A 443 26.87 4.66 -20.13
N VAL A 444 26.01 4.23 -19.23
CA VAL A 444 25.12 5.12 -18.44
C VAL A 444 25.93 5.92 -17.43
N LEU A 445 26.93 5.33 -16.77
CA LEU A 445 27.86 6.04 -15.89
C LEU A 445 28.66 7.17 -16.58
N ARG A 446 28.85 7.10 -17.90
CA ARG A 446 29.50 8.20 -18.65
C ARG A 446 28.59 9.38 -18.91
N TYR A 447 27.25 9.21 -18.92
CA TYR A 447 26.30 10.31 -19.08
C TYR A 447 26.05 11.06 -17.75
N THR A 448 26.04 10.38 -16.62
CA THR A 448 25.92 11.01 -15.29
C THR A 448 27.18 11.76 -14.88
N LEU A 449 28.37 11.20 -15.12
CA LEU A 449 29.66 11.88 -14.83
C LEU A 449 30.03 12.98 -15.84
N GLY A 450 29.45 12.96 -17.05
CA GLY A 450 29.62 14.01 -18.05
C GLY A 450 28.84 15.31 -17.76
N ASN A 451 27.75 15.22 -17.02
CA ASN A 451 26.90 16.39 -16.69
C ASN A 451 27.38 17.18 -15.47
N GLU A 452 28.14 16.60 -14.56
CA GLU A 452 28.79 17.37 -13.48
C GLU A 452 29.85 18.31 -14.00
N ASN A 453 30.61 17.93 -15.04
CA ASN A 453 31.60 18.80 -15.69
C ASN A 453 31.02 19.91 -16.58
N LEU A 454 29.72 19.87 -16.88
CA LEU A 454 29.03 20.92 -17.64
C LEU A 454 28.39 22.01 -16.75
N LYS A 455 28.15 21.75 -15.49
CA LYS A 455 27.68 22.76 -14.51
C LYS A 455 28.79 23.65 -13.98
N GLU A 456 30.02 23.19 -13.92
CA GLU A 456 31.17 24.02 -13.53
C GLU A 456 31.68 25.01 -14.62
N ARG A 457 31.28 24.84 -15.89
CA ARG A 457 31.66 25.72 -16.99
C ARG A 457 30.70 26.87 -17.31
N LYS A 458 29.63 27.06 -16.51
CA LYS A 458 28.68 28.17 -16.66
C LYS A 458 28.72 29.22 -15.55
N ILE A 459 29.75 29.13 -14.69
CA ILE A 459 30.03 30.17 -13.65
C ILE A 459 31.50 30.58 -13.79
N GLN A 460 31.88 31.06 -14.97
CA GLN A 460 33.02 31.95 -15.19
C GLN A 460 32.66 32.98 -16.24
#